data_0ff41674dbd9a49363e2926b751f3465
#
_entry.id   0ff41674dbd9a49363e2926b751f3465
#
_cell.length_a   1.000
_cell.length_b   1.000
_cell.length_c   1.000
_cell.angle_alpha   90.00
_cell.angle_beta   90.00
_cell.angle_gamma   90.00
#
_symmetry.space_group_name_H-M   'P 1'
#
loop_
_entity.id
_entity.type
_entity.pdbx_description
1 polymer ?
#
loop_
_entity_poly.entity_id
_entity_poly.type
_entity_poly.pdbx_seq_one_letter_code
_entity_poly.pdbx_strand_id
1 'polypeptide(L)'
;MSTQHHGPLAGSAILRGLAGRKTIVMAANVRIATVAEGIFRAAKDTDSAVFMELARSECDLKGGYTGMTPQIFSEKMQAAALTTGFDIWALHADHITIKKGDVAEIDSTKQLIDAQVAAGYTSFAIDASHLFDFAGKDVRGELAENIRVTTELAKHISSRMKGREFGLEVEVGEIGRKDTGGMILTKPEEAVGFIRALNENGVFPDVLAIANGSSHGHTYDANGNVVAQLSIDIPQTRAIAQALRDNHLAVGIAQHGITGTPRELINLHFPKGDIIKGNVGTFWQDVVFDIFRVYEPGLYQSIQDWTLEKYRPLNPGKKDNQIFDGNCKMAIKEFFKEIYAVPEETNQAIRARAYAESLVFFRAFSSYGTASLIRNSIKT
;
A
#
# COMPACT_ATOMS: atom_id res chain seq x y z
N MET A 1 8.68 -16.29 31.48
CA MET A 1 9.06 -16.03 30.08
C MET A 1 7.87 -15.35 29.43
N SER A 2 7.97 -14.08 29.09
CA SER A 2 6.92 -13.36 28.34
C SER A 2 6.80 -14.05 26.98
N THR A 3 5.63 -14.59 26.64
CA THR A 3 5.32 -15.07 25.29
C THR A 3 5.40 -13.87 24.36
N GLN A 4 6.48 -13.79 23.60
CA GLN A 4 6.66 -12.72 22.62
C GLN A 4 5.54 -12.83 21.58
N HIS A 5 4.72 -11.80 21.48
CA HIS A 5 3.60 -11.77 20.53
C HIS A 5 4.16 -11.46 19.14
N HIS A 6 4.09 -12.42 18.22
CA HIS A 6 4.55 -12.24 16.84
C HIS A 6 3.41 -11.93 15.84
N GLY A 7 2.18 -11.81 16.32
CA GLY A 7 1.04 -11.40 15.49
C GLY A 7 1.08 -9.92 15.11
N PRO A 8 0.26 -9.51 14.11
CA PRO A 8 0.22 -8.12 13.68
C PRO A 8 -0.38 -7.22 14.77
N LEU A 9 0.20 -6.04 14.94
CA LEU A 9 -0.29 -4.97 15.79
C LEU A 9 -1.36 -4.15 15.08
N ALA A 10 -2.21 -3.44 15.83
CA ALA A 10 -3.10 -2.45 15.26
C ALA A 10 -2.29 -1.37 14.49
N GLY A 11 -2.70 -1.06 13.26
CA GLY A 11 -2.02 -0.02 12.47
C GLY A 11 -2.01 1.33 13.17
N SER A 12 -3.13 1.71 13.83
CA SER A 12 -3.21 2.93 14.64
C SER A 12 -2.21 2.94 15.82
N ALA A 13 -1.95 1.82 16.46
CA ALA A 13 -0.96 1.74 17.54
C ALA A 13 0.47 2.01 17.02
N ILE A 14 0.81 1.48 15.85
CA ILE A 14 2.10 1.76 15.19
C ILE A 14 2.22 3.26 14.89
N LEU A 15 1.20 3.84 14.23
CA LEU A 15 1.21 5.25 13.82
C LEU A 15 1.22 6.19 15.03
N ARG A 16 0.42 5.90 16.06
CA ARG A 16 0.38 6.68 17.30
C ARG A 16 1.72 6.64 18.05
N GLY A 17 2.39 5.48 18.09
CA GLY A 17 3.73 5.34 18.69
C GLY A 17 4.80 6.18 18.02
N LEU A 18 4.53 6.66 16.78
CA LEU A 18 5.42 7.49 15.99
C LEU A 18 4.92 8.94 15.82
N ALA A 19 3.83 9.31 16.49
CA ALA A 19 3.27 10.65 16.39
C ALA A 19 4.33 11.72 16.71
N GLY A 20 4.41 12.75 15.86
CA GLY A 20 5.39 13.84 15.99
C GLY A 20 6.83 13.47 15.61
N ARG A 21 7.09 12.25 15.14
CA ARG A 21 8.41 11.84 14.65
C ARG A 21 8.58 12.15 13.18
N LYS A 22 9.79 12.52 12.78
CA LYS A 22 10.15 12.76 11.37
C LYS A 22 10.54 11.44 10.70
N THR A 23 9.57 10.55 10.54
CA THR A 23 9.75 9.22 9.96
C THR A 23 8.56 8.85 9.08
N ILE A 24 8.78 7.93 8.14
CA ILE A 24 7.75 7.30 7.31
C ILE A 24 7.80 5.80 7.60
N VAL A 25 6.68 5.17 7.90
CA VAL A 25 6.59 3.72 8.00
C VAL A 25 6.42 3.15 6.60
N MET A 26 7.25 2.17 6.23
CA MET A 26 7.09 1.46 4.97
C MET A 26 5.85 0.56 5.02
N ALA A 27 5.01 0.68 4.00
CA ALA A 27 3.97 -0.29 3.70
C ALA A 27 4.42 -1.09 2.47
N ALA A 28 4.75 -2.36 2.69
CA ALA A 28 5.26 -3.25 1.67
C ALA A 28 4.10 -4.05 1.05
N ASN A 29 3.80 -3.76 -0.22
CA ASN A 29 2.79 -4.47 -0.99
C ASN A 29 3.41 -5.75 -1.57
N VAL A 30 3.16 -6.88 -0.92
CA VAL A 30 3.88 -8.15 -1.09
C VAL A 30 3.09 -9.09 -2.00
N ARG A 31 3.11 -8.86 -3.32
CA ARG A 31 2.40 -9.68 -4.32
C ARG A 31 2.93 -11.11 -4.43
N ILE A 32 4.22 -11.31 -4.15
CA ILE A 32 4.86 -12.62 -4.06
C ILE A 32 5.48 -12.73 -2.67
N ALA A 33 4.91 -13.57 -1.82
CA ALA A 33 5.17 -13.59 -0.38
C ALA A 33 6.63 -13.93 0.02
N THR A 34 7.41 -14.50 -0.89
CA THR A 34 8.82 -14.89 -0.62
C THR A 34 9.70 -13.71 -0.17
N VAL A 35 9.39 -12.48 -0.59
CA VAL A 35 10.13 -11.28 -0.16
C VAL A 35 9.92 -10.92 1.32
N ALA A 36 8.83 -11.40 1.94
CA ALA A 36 8.42 -10.98 3.28
C ALA A 36 9.47 -11.29 4.37
N GLU A 37 10.11 -12.46 4.31
CA GLU A 37 11.17 -12.80 5.27
C GLU A 37 12.37 -11.86 5.16
N GLY A 38 12.76 -11.46 3.95
CA GLY A 38 13.83 -10.48 3.74
C GLY A 38 13.47 -9.11 4.33
N ILE A 39 12.24 -8.65 4.11
CA ILE A 39 11.71 -7.39 4.65
C ILE A 39 11.68 -7.42 6.18
N PHE A 40 11.11 -8.47 6.78
CA PHE A 40 11.03 -8.61 8.25
C PHE A 40 12.41 -8.74 8.91
N ARG A 41 13.36 -9.44 8.28
CA ARG A 41 14.73 -9.51 8.78
C ARG A 41 15.40 -8.15 8.78
N ALA A 42 15.28 -7.39 7.69
CA ALA A 42 15.80 -6.02 7.63
C ALA A 42 15.11 -5.11 8.67
N ALA A 43 13.78 -5.24 8.84
CA ALA A 43 13.03 -4.50 9.85
C ALA A 43 13.53 -4.80 11.26
N LYS A 44 13.80 -6.08 11.56
CA LYS A 44 14.37 -6.51 12.84
C LYS A 44 15.76 -5.93 13.08
N ASP A 45 16.65 -6.05 12.09
CA ASP A 45 18.06 -5.63 12.22
C ASP A 45 18.21 -4.10 12.31
N THR A 46 17.28 -3.36 11.73
CA THR A 46 17.22 -1.88 11.79
C THR A 46 16.29 -1.35 12.87
N ASP A 47 15.62 -2.25 13.61
CA ASP A 47 14.58 -1.90 14.59
C ASP A 47 13.50 -0.99 13.98
N SER A 48 13.02 -1.32 12.77
CA SER A 48 12.06 -0.52 11.99
C SER A 48 10.68 -1.16 11.97
N ALA A 49 9.61 -0.39 12.18
CA ALA A 49 8.25 -0.88 11.99
C ALA A 49 7.89 -1.01 10.50
N VAL A 50 6.96 -1.91 10.15
CA VAL A 50 6.51 -2.12 8.78
C VAL A 50 5.04 -2.53 8.70
N PHE A 51 4.35 -2.09 7.65
CA PHE A 51 3.05 -2.63 7.23
C PHE A 51 3.27 -3.64 6.10
N MET A 52 2.57 -4.76 6.18
CA MET A 52 2.51 -5.76 5.10
C MET A 52 1.13 -5.70 4.49
N GLU A 53 1.05 -5.48 3.18
CA GLU A 53 -0.22 -5.14 2.55
C GLU A 53 -0.43 -5.80 1.20
N LEU A 54 -1.71 -5.91 0.81
CA LEU A 54 -2.18 -6.14 -0.56
C LEU A 54 -3.47 -5.37 -0.79
N ALA A 55 -3.62 -4.86 -2.02
CA ALA A 55 -4.83 -4.18 -2.46
C ALA A 55 -5.98 -5.17 -2.77
N ARG A 56 -7.22 -4.66 -2.83
CA ARG A 56 -8.41 -5.47 -3.17
C ARG A 56 -8.24 -6.28 -4.46
N SER A 57 -7.69 -5.67 -5.51
CA SER A 57 -7.46 -6.36 -6.79
C SER A 57 -6.38 -7.44 -6.73
N GLU A 58 -5.52 -7.37 -5.72
CA GLU A 58 -4.41 -8.29 -5.47
C GLU A 58 -4.81 -9.47 -4.61
N CYS A 59 -5.72 -9.23 -3.64
CA CYS A 59 -6.08 -10.19 -2.61
C CYS A 59 -7.58 -10.05 -2.30
N ASP A 60 -8.41 -10.80 -2.97
CA ASP A 60 -9.85 -10.85 -2.75
C ASP A 60 -10.33 -12.25 -2.33
N LEU A 61 -11.65 -12.44 -2.21
CA LEU A 61 -12.25 -13.73 -1.83
C LEU A 61 -11.94 -14.86 -2.82
N LYS A 62 -11.51 -14.53 -4.05
CA LYS A 62 -11.15 -15.48 -5.13
C LYS A 62 -9.65 -15.47 -5.42
N GLY A 63 -8.86 -14.79 -4.59
CA GLY A 63 -7.41 -14.72 -4.67
C GLY A 63 -6.86 -13.55 -5.47
N GLY A 64 -7.69 -12.62 -5.94
CA GLY A 64 -7.21 -11.49 -6.74
C GLY A 64 -6.32 -11.92 -7.92
N TYR A 65 -5.40 -11.06 -8.35
CA TYR A 65 -4.42 -11.44 -9.37
C TYR A 65 -3.14 -12.07 -8.80
N THR A 66 -2.98 -12.11 -7.48
CA THR A 66 -1.85 -12.81 -6.85
C THR A 66 -2.12 -14.28 -6.56
N GLY A 67 -3.37 -14.74 -6.63
CA GLY A 67 -3.79 -16.07 -6.20
C GLY A 67 -3.99 -16.19 -4.69
N MET A 68 -3.76 -15.13 -3.90
CA MET A 68 -3.89 -15.16 -2.44
C MET A 68 -5.23 -14.58 -1.98
N THR A 69 -5.97 -15.37 -1.19
CA THR A 69 -7.10 -14.87 -0.41
C THR A 69 -6.59 -14.17 0.86
N PRO A 70 -7.42 -13.36 1.57
CA PRO A 70 -7.02 -12.75 2.84
C PRO A 70 -6.43 -13.74 3.84
N GLN A 71 -6.99 -14.95 3.92
CA GLN A 71 -6.48 -16.01 4.80
C GLN A 71 -5.08 -16.46 4.39
N ILE A 72 -4.87 -16.78 3.10
CA ILE A 72 -3.56 -17.24 2.59
C ILE A 72 -2.49 -16.16 2.78
N PHE A 73 -2.81 -14.89 2.50
CA PHE A 73 -1.87 -13.79 2.68
C PHE A 73 -1.48 -13.63 4.16
N SER A 74 -2.48 -13.61 5.06
CA SER A 74 -2.25 -13.53 6.49
C SER A 74 -1.34 -14.65 7.01
N GLU A 75 -1.63 -15.91 6.64
CA GLU A 75 -0.83 -17.06 7.05
C GLU A 75 0.64 -16.94 6.60
N LYS A 76 0.86 -16.52 5.34
CA LYS A 76 2.22 -16.31 4.81
C LYS A 76 2.96 -15.19 5.56
N MET A 77 2.31 -14.06 5.86
CA MET A 77 2.94 -12.95 6.60
C MET A 77 3.24 -13.35 8.04
N GLN A 78 2.31 -14.03 8.72
CA GLN A 78 2.53 -14.54 10.09
C GLN A 78 3.65 -15.58 10.14
N ALA A 79 3.72 -16.48 9.17
CA ALA A 79 4.82 -17.46 9.08
C ALA A 79 6.18 -16.77 8.89
N ALA A 80 6.27 -15.76 8.02
CA ALA A 80 7.51 -15.00 7.81
C ALA A 80 7.90 -14.19 9.07
N ALA A 81 6.94 -13.58 9.77
CA ALA A 81 7.18 -12.87 11.03
C ALA A 81 7.69 -13.83 12.12
N LEU A 82 7.09 -15.02 12.23
CA LEU A 82 7.52 -16.06 13.18
C LEU A 82 8.93 -16.56 12.87
N THR A 83 9.22 -16.87 11.60
CA THR A 83 10.56 -17.33 11.14
C THR A 83 11.65 -16.33 11.45
N THR A 84 11.38 -15.04 11.30
CA THR A 84 12.34 -13.97 11.57
C THR A 84 12.36 -13.55 13.05
N GLY A 85 11.32 -13.87 13.80
CA GLY A 85 11.11 -13.42 15.19
C GLY A 85 10.89 -11.90 15.25
N PHE A 86 10.20 -11.32 14.27
CA PHE A 86 9.86 -9.90 14.24
C PHE A 86 8.43 -9.67 14.73
N ASP A 87 8.20 -8.57 15.50
CA ASP A 87 6.98 -8.36 16.29
C ASP A 87 6.29 -7.00 16.09
N ILE A 88 6.92 -6.04 15.39
CA ILE A 88 6.36 -4.67 15.21
C ILE A 88 5.91 -4.44 13.77
N TRP A 89 4.81 -5.07 13.40
CA TRP A 89 4.24 -4.98 12.07
C TRP A 89 2.72 -4.97 12.11
N ALA A 90 2.09 -4.45 11.05
CA ALA A 90 0.65 -4.50 10.87
C ALA A 90 0.30 -5.27 9.59
N LEU A 91 -0.84 -5.96 9.59
CA LEU A 91 -1.43 -6.58 8.42
C LEU A 91 -2.51 -5.63 7.86
N HIS A 92 -2.27 -5.09 6.66
CA HIS A 92 -3.04 -4.00 6.11
C HIS A 92 -3.78 -4.41 4.83
N ALA A 93 -5.05 -4.05 4.76
CA ALA A 93 -5.85 -4.12 3.54
C ALA A 93 -5.70 -2.80 2.79
N ASP A 94 -4.82 -2.78 1.78
CA ASP A 94 -4.55 -1.61 0.96
C ASP A 94 -5.65 -1.43 -0.10
N HIS A 95 -5.98 -0.20 -0.49
CA HIS A 95 -6.92 0.12 -1.55
C HIS A 95 -8.15 -0.80 -1.63
N ILE A 96 -9.01 -0.79 -0.58
CA ILE A 96 -10.35 -1.39 -0.68
C ILE A 96 -11.17 -0.49 -1.61
N THR A 97 -10.92 -0.63 -2.92
CA THR A 97 -11.42 0.29 -3.94
C THR A 97 -12.91 0.09 -4.20
N ILE A 98 -13.65 1.19 -4.19
CA ILE A 98 -15.06 1.29 -4.55
C ILE A 98 -15.19 2.20 -5.78
N LYS A 99 -15.80 1.68 -6.86
CA LYS A 99 -15.89 2.38 -8.15
C LYS A 99 -17.27 2.89 -8.49
N LYS A 100 -18.33 2.24 -8.01
CA LYS A 100 -19.72 2.56 -8.33
C LYS A 100 -20.49 3.04 -7.13
N GLY A 101 -20.16 2.55 -5.92
CA GLY A 101 -20.85 2.88 -4.69
C GLY A 101 -22.29 2.34 -4.62
N ASP A 102 -22.68 1.42 -5.52
CA ASP A 102 -23.99 0.78 -5.49
C ASP A 102 -24.07 -0.29 -4.39
N VAL A 103 -25.30 -0.71 -4.09
CA VAL A 103 -25.58 -1.67 -3.00
C VAL A 103 -24.81 -2.98 -3.20
N ALA A 104 -24.75 -3.50 -4.42
CA ALA A 104 -24.09 -4.78 -4.72
C ALA A 104 -22.57 -4.70 -4.49
N GLU A 105 -21.93 -3.59 -4.90
CA GLU A 105 -20.50 -3.38 -4.67
C GLU A 105 -20.20 -3.20 -3.17
N ILE A 106 -21.01 -2.42 -2.47
CA ILE A 106 -20.88 -2.21 -1.01
C ILE A 106 -21.02 -3.53 -0.27
N ASP A 107 -22.04 -4.35 -0.58
CA ASP A 107 -22.25 -5.63 0.08
C ASP A 107 -21.11 -6.61 -0.19
N SER A 108 -20.60 -6.68 -1.44
CA SER A 108 -19.43 -7.51 -1.77
C SER A 108 -18.16 -7.02 -1.07
N THR A 109 -18.04 -5.71 -0.87
CA THR A 109 -16.92 -5.09 -0.13
C THR A 109 -16.99 -5.43 1.35
N LYS A 110 -18.17 -5.39 1.96
CA LYS A 110 -18.40 -5.82 3.36
C LYS A 110 -18.03 -7.30 3.56
N GLN A 111 -18.37 -8.17 2.61
CA GLN A 111 -17.96 -9.58 2.65
C GLN A 111 -16.44 -9.74 2.62
N LEU A 112 -15.74 -8.97 1.79
CA LEU A 112 -14.27 -8.96 1.76
C LEU A 112 -13.68 -8.48 3.09
N ILE A 113 -14.20 -7.38 3.65
CA ILE A 113 -13.79 -6.86 4.96
C ILE A 113 -14.02 -7.91 6.05
N ASP A 114 -15.15 -8.62 6.03
CA ASP A 114 -15.42 -9.70 6.99
C ASP A 114 -14.38 -10.81 6.93
N ALA A 115 -13.97 -11.21 5.73
CA ALA A 115 -12.90 -12.20 5.53
C ALA A 115 -11.53 -11.67 5.98
N GLN A 116 -11.22 -10.39 5.71
CA GLN A 116 -9.99 -9.75 6.17
C GLN A 116 -9.93 -9.69 7.70
N VAL A 117 -11.01 -9.27 8.36
CA VAL A 117 -11.11 -9.25 9.83
C VAL A 117 -10.97 -10.66 10.42
N ALA A 118 -11.61 -11.66 9.80
CA ALA A 118 -11.51 -13.07 10.23
C ALA A 118 -10.09 -13.62 10.04
N ALA A 119 -9.38 -13.19 8.99
CA ALA A 119 -7.98 -13.54 8.74
C ALA A 119 -6.98 -12.79 9.65
N GLY A 120 -7.44 -11.88 10.52
CA GLY A 120 -6.58 -11.19 11.47
C GLY A 120 -5.95 -9.89 10.95
N TYR A 121 -6.53 -9.25 9.94
CA TYR A 121 -6.12 -7.92 9.53
C TYR A 121 -6.34 -6.90 10.65
N THR A 122 -5.40 -5.97 10.76
CA THR A 122 -5.32 -4.98 11.85
C THR A 122 -5.28 -3.54 11.35
N SER A 123 -5.38 -3.35 10.03
CA SER A 123 -5.40 -2.04 9.40
C SER A 123 -6.09 -2.11 8.04
N PHE A 124 -6.81 -1.05 7.64
CA PHE A 124 -7.66 -1.03 6.46
C PHE A 124 -7.59 0.33 5.77
N ALA A 125 -7.47 0.33 4.42
CA ALA A 125 -7.54 1.52 3.58
C ALA A 125 -8.80 1.48 2.71
N ILE A 126 -9.75 2.37 2.97
CA ILE A 126 -10.97 2.54 2.17
C ILE A 126 -10.69 3.54 1.07
N ASP A 127 -10.81 3.11 -0.18
CA ASP A 127 -10.62 3.95 -1.35
C ASP A 127 -11.93 4.09 -2.13
N ALA A 128 -12.67 5.15 -1.85
CA ALA A 128 -13.86 5.56 -2.60
C ALA A 128 -13.62 6.82 -3.45
N SER A 129 -12.36 7.12 -3.77
CA SER A 129 -11.94 8.31 -4.54
C SER A 129 -12.53 8.37 -5.95
N HIS A 130 -12.83 7.22 -6.55
CA HIS A 130 -13.55 7.14 -7.83
C HIS A 130 -14.97 7.72 -7.81
N LEU A 131 -15.55 7.94 -6.64
CA LEU A 131 -16.90 8.50 -6.46
C LEU A 131 -16.91 10.03 -6.36
N PHE A 132 -15.83 10.70 -6.73
CA PHE A 132 -15.74 12.16 -6.77
C PHE A 132 -16.68 12.72 -7.85
N ASP A 133 -17.58 13.64 -7.47
CA ASP A 133 -18.51 14.31 -8.38
C ASP A 133 -17.98 15.67 -8.85
N PHE A 134 -17.39 15.71 -10.04
CA PHE A 134 -16.86 16.94 -10.65
C PHE A 134 -17.93 17.99 -11.00
N ALA A 135 -19.22 17.66 -10.92
CA ALA A 135 -20.32 18.57 -11.11
C ALA A 135 -20.87 19.12 -9.76
N GLY A 136 -20.28 18.74 -8.64
CA GLY A 136 -20.64 19.24 -7.32
C GLY A 136 -20.51 20.76 -7.23
N LYS A 137 -21.38 21.40 -6.45
CA LYS A 137 -21.40 22.87 -6.32
C LYS A 137 -20.34 23.40 -5.35
N ASP A 138 -19.88 22.55 -4.48
CA ASP A 138 -18.86 22.84 -3.45
C ASP A 138 -18.13 21.53 -3.09
N VAL A 139 -17.07 21.63 -2.31
CA VAL A 139 -16.23 20.50 -1.87
C VAL A 139 -17.07 19.40 -1.19
N ARG A 140 -18.10 19.77 -0.42
CA ARG A 140 -18.95 18.78 0.25
C ARG A 140 -19.84 18.02 -0.75
N GLY A 141 -20.36 18.71 -1.77
CA GLY A 141 -21.11 18.10 -2.87
C GLY A 141 -20.24 17.19 -3.73
N GLU A 142 -19.02 17.65 -4.09
CA GLU A 142 -18.05 16.87 -4.87
C GLU A 142 -17.65 15.57 -4.16
N LEU A 143 -17.56 15.58 -2.84
CA LEU A 143 -17.12 14.45 -2.01
C LEU A 143 -18.27 13.64 -1.38
N ALA A 144 -19.53 14.01 -1.63
CA ALA A 144 -20.69 13.47 -0.90
C ALA A 144 -20.77 11.93 -0.92
N GLU A 145 -20.59 11.32 -2.09
CA GLU A 145 -20.64 9.86 -2.24
C GLU A 145 -19.41 9.19 -1.64
N ASN A 146 -18.21 9.77 -1.78
CA ASN A 146 -17.00 9.27 -1.13
C ASN A 146 -17.20 9.28 0.40
N ILE A 147 -17.66 10.40 0.97
CA ILE A 147 -17.95 10.53 2.42
C ILE A 147 -18.97 9.49 2.88
N ARG A 148 -20.07 9.31 2.15
CA ARG A 148 -21.13 8.35 2.47
C ARG A 148 -20.58 6.92 2.53
N VAL A 149 -19.93 6.49 1.45
CA VAL A 149 -19.43 5.11 1.31
C VAL A 149 -18.29 4.83 2.29
N THR A 150 -17.34 5.76 2.43
CA THR A 150 -16.24 5.65 3.39
C THR A 150 -16.79 5.55 4.83
N THR A 151 -17.77 6.38 5.19
CA THR A 151 -18.41 6.32 6.50
C THR A 151 -19.09 4.96 6.74
N GLU A 152 -19.82 4.46 5.77
CA GLU A 152 -20.55 3.18 5.88
C GLU A 152 -19.57 2.00 6.09
N LEU A 153 -18.51 1.94 5.28
CA LEU A 153 -17.52 0.86 5.37
C LEU A 153 -16.65 0.97 6.62
N ALA A 154 -16.26 2.17 7.05
CA ALA A 154 -15.52 2.37 8.30
C ALA A 154 -16.33 1.93 9.53
N LYS A 155 -17.62 2.25 9.57
CA LYS A 155 -18.53 1.75 10.62
C LYS A 155 -18.71 0.24 10.57
N HIS A 156 -18.74 -0.37 9.37
CA HIS A 156 -18.76 -1.81 9.23
C HIS A 156 -17.48 -2.45 9.79
N ILE A 157 -16.29 -1.95 9.42
CA ILE A 157 -15.01 -2.41 9.98
C ILE A 157 -15.05 -2.34 11.50
N SER A 158 -15.41 -1.18 12.07
CA SER A 158 -15.49 -0.98 13.52
C SER A 158 -16.39 -2.01 14.19
N SER A 159 -17.58 -2.27 13.61
CA SER A 159 -18.51 -3.27 14.12
C SER A 159 -17.94 -4.69 14.11
N ARG A 160 -17.16 -5.04 13.07
CA ARG A 160 -16.55 -6.37 12.91
C ARG A 160 -15.30 -6.54 13.79
N MET A 161 -14.58 -5.46 14.05
CA MET A 161 -13.44 -5.45 14.97
C MET A 161 -13.85 -5.62 16.45
N LYS A 162 -15.11 -5.40 16.81
CA LYS A 162 -15.68 -5.68 18.16
C LYS A 162 -14.85 -5.06 19.31
N GLY A 163 -14.49 -3.79 19.16
CA GLY A 163 -13.70 -3.05 20.16
C GLY A 163 -12.17 -3.32 20.09
N ARG A 164 -11.70 -4.18 19.20
CA ARG A 164 -10.26 -4.28 18.92
C ARG A 164 -9.81 -3.03 18.17
N GLU A 165 -8.67 -2.50 18.55
CA GLU A 165 -8.04 -1.39 17.87
C GLU A 165 -7.60 -1.78 16.46
N PHE A 166 -7.69 -0.84 15.49
CA PHE A 166 -7.25 -1.03 14.10
C PHE A 166 -6.81 0.30 13.49
N GLY A 167 -5.95 0.26 12.47
CA GLY A 167 -5.61 1.44 11.68
C GLY A 167 -6.63 1.70 10.59
N LEU A 168 -6.95 2.95 10.34
CA LEU A 168 -7.85 3.38 9.27
C LEU A 168 -7.17 4.40 8.35
N GLU A 169 -7.05 4.03 7.09
CA GLU A 169 -6.64 4.91 5.99
C GLU A 169 -7.85 5.19 5.11
N VAL A 170 -7.93 6.42 4.59
CA VAL A 170 -8.98 6.84 3.66
C VAL A 170 -8.35 7.59 2.49
N GLU A 171 -9.04 7.67 1.35
CA GLU A 171 -8.52 8.30 0.14
C GLU A 171 -9.48 9.36 -0.39
N VAL A 172 -8.97 10.58 -0.63
CA VAL A 172 -9.77 11.72 -1.07
C VAL A 172 -9.69 11.96 -2.58
N GLY A 173 -8.56 11.71 -3.21
CA GLY A 173 -8.35 11.92 -4.65
C GLY A 173 -7.77 10.70 -5.35
N GLU A 174 -8.28 10.37 -6.54
CA GLU A 174 -7.82 9.22 -7.34
C GLU A 174 -6.36 9.42 -7.79
N ILE A 175 -5.48 8.53 -7.33
CA ILE A 175 -4.04 8.60 -7.63
C ILE A 175 -3.78 8.32 -9.11
N GLY A 176 -3.03 9.23 -9.75
CA GLY A 176 -2.65 9.09 -11.15
C GLY A 176 -3.72 9.50 -12.16
N ARG A 177 -4.87 10.03 -11.71
CA ARG A 177 -5.91 10.55 -12.60
C ARG A 177 -5.42 11.76 -13.39
N LYS A 178 -5.83 11.82 -14.65
CA LYS A 178 -5.48 12.91 -15.59
C LYS A 178 -6.73 13.45 -16.26
N ASP A 179 -6.70 14.75 -16.53
CA ASP A 179 -7.63 15.44 -17.45
C ASP A 179 -6.88 16.08 -18.62
N THR A 180 -7.53 16.96 -19.34
CA THR A 180 -6.94 17.72 -20.46
C THR A 180 -5.85 18.70 -20.01
N GLY A 181 -5.81 19.08 -18.73
CA GLY A 181 -4.83 19.97 -18.13
C GLY A 181 -3.64 19.26 -17.50
N GLY A 182 -3.67 17.94 -17.37
CA GLY A 182 -2.61 17.14 -16.76
C GLY A 182 -3.08 16.27 -15.58
N MET A 183 -2.22 16.07 -14.60
CA MET A 183 -2.56 15.33 -13.37
C MET A 183 -3.53 16.12 -12.51
N ILE A 184 -4.62 15.48 -12.09
CA ILE A 184 -5.54 16.07 -11.10
C ILE A 184 -4.91 15.87 -9.72
N LEU A 185 -4.72 16.98 -9.01
CA LEU A 185 -4.13 16.98 -7.67
C LEU A 185 -5.18 17.32 -6.63
N THR A 186 -5.11 16.65 -5.47
CA THR A 186 -5.94 16.98 -4.30
C THR A 186 -5.64 18.39 -3.81
N LYS A 187 -6.66 19.17 -3.54
CA LYS A 187 -6.52 20.52 -2.96
C LYS A 187 -6.59 20.47 -1.43
N PRO A 188 -5.95 21.43 -0.72
CA PRO A 188 -6.02 21.50 0.75
C PRO A 188 -7.46 21.53 1.30
N GLU A 189 -8.36 22.29 0.66
CA GLU A 189 -9.76 22.37 1.06
C GLU A 189 -10.54 21.06 0.89
N GLU A 190 -10.19 20.26 -0.12
CA GLU A 190 -10.78 18.92 -0.33
C GLU A 190 -10.35 17.99 0.82
N ALA A 191 -9.06 17.95 1.15
CA ALA A 191 -8.53 17.14 2.24
C ALA A 191 -9.16 17.53 3.61
N VAL A 192 -9.20 18.85 3.93
CA VAL A 192 -9.81 19.34 5.16
C VAL A 192 -11.31 19.05 5.20
N GLY A 193 -12.02 19.33 4.11
CA GLY A 193 -13.47 19.10 4.01
C GLY A 193 -13.84 17.61 4.18
N PHE A 194 -13.07 16.74 3.55
CA PHE A 194 -13.25 15.28 3.63
C PHE A 194 -13.07 14.75 5.06
N ILE A 195 -11.93 15.04 5.68
CA ILE A 195 -11.64 14.55 7.04
C ILE A 195 -12.62 15.12 8.06
N ARG A 196 -12.97 16.42 7.94
CA ARG A 196 -13.97 17.04 8.81
C ARG A 196 -15.33 16.34 8.69
N ALA A 197 -15.80 16.09 7.47
CA ALA A 197 -17.07 15.41 7.24
C ALA A 197 -17.08 13.96 7.77
N LEU A 198 -15.96 13.23 7.66
CA LEU A 198 -15.82 11.91 8.26
C LEU A 198 -15.88 11.98 9.79
N ASN A 199 -15.18 12.96 10.41
CA ASN A 199 -15.18 13.16 11.86
C ASN A 199 -16.60 13.52 12.38
N GLU A 200 -17.34 14.37 11.66
CA GLU A 200 -18.75 14.69 11.95
C GLU A 200 -19.66 13.43 11.94
N ASN A 201 -19.30 12.44 11.10
CA ASN A 201 -19.97 11.15 11.02
C ASN A 201 -19.45 10.10 12.03
N GLY A 202 -18.53 10.48 12.92
CA GLY A 202 -17.93 9.60 13.94
C GLY A 202 -16.87 8.65 13.41
N VAL A 203 -16.24 9.00 12.28
CA VAL A 203 -15.13 8.25 11.67
C VAL A 203 -13.86 9.10 11.76
N PHE A 204 -12.82 8.59 12.42
CA PHE A 204 -11.56 9.28 12.69
C PHE A 204 -10.40 8.52 12.05
N PRO A 205 -10.03 8.80 10.79
CA PRO A 205 -8.94 8.13 10.12
C PRO A 205 -7.57 8.51 10.73
N ASP A 206 -6.62 7.56 10.70
CA ASP A 206 -5.22 7.80 11.05
C ASP A 206 -4.44 8.39 9.88
N VAL A 207 -4.82 8.01 8.65
CA VAL A 207 -4.06 8.29 7.43
C VAL A 207 -4.99 8.73 6.31
N LEU A 208 -4.53 9.73 5.53
CA LEU A 208 -5.18 10.22 4.33
C LEU A 208 -4.28 10.01 3.11
N ALA A 209 -4.72 9.23 2.14
CA ALA A 209 -4.11 9.15 0.82
C ALA A 209 -4.61 10.30 -0.07
N ILE A 210 -3.69 10.94 -0.81
CA ILE A 210 -3.95 12.11 -1.65
C ILE A 210 -3.38 11.91 -3.06
N ALA A 211 -4.02 12.50 -4.06
CA ALA A 211 -3.45 12.64 -5.39
C ALA A 211 -2.45 13.81 -5.40
N ASN A 212 -1.16 13.50 -5.45
CA ASN A 212 -0.08 14.49 -5.43
C ASN A 212 0.88 14.37 -6.62
N GLY A 213 0.40 13.86 -7.76
CA GLY A 213 1.22 13.71 -8.95
C GLY A 213 1.98 12.38 -9.05
N SER A 214 1.86 11.51 -8.04
CA SER A 214 2.41 10.16 -8.12
C SER A 214 1.61 9.27 -9.08
N SER A 215 2.26 8.22 -9.61
CA SER A 215 1.63 7.17 -10.40
C SER A 215 2.09 5.80 -9.94
N HIS A 216 1.22 4.80 -10.09
CA HIS A 216 1.59 3.42 -9.79
C HIS A 216 2.48 2.81 -10.88
N GLY A 217 3.46 1.99 -10.48
CA GLY A 217 4.36 1.28 -11.39
C GLY A 217 5.51 2.14 -11.93
N HIS A 218 5.91 1.85 -13.18
CA HIS A 218 7.01 2.54 -13.85
C HIS A 218 6.54 3.73 -14.67
N THR A 219 7.40 4.74 -14.77
CA THR A 219 7.27 5.87 -15.70
C THR A 219 8.20 5.63 -16.89
N TYR A 220 7.76 6.00 -18.10
CA TYR A 220 8.51 5.77 -19.33
C TYR A 220 8.76 7.07 -20.08
N ASP A 221 9.93 7.15 -20.73
CA ASP A 221 10.23 8.18 -21.71
C ASP A 221 9.52 7.92 -23.05
N ALA A 222 9.68 8.84 -24.01
CA ALA A 222 9.11 8.70 -25.36
C ALA A 222 9.65 7.47 -26.14
N ASN A 223 10.80 6.94 -25.72
CA ASN A 223 11.43 5.76 -26.30
C ASN A 223 10.99 4.47 -25.61
N GLY A 224 10.15 4.54 -24.57
CA GLY A 224 9.68 3.40 -23.80
C GLY A 224 10.71 2.85 -22.80
N ASN A 225 11.72 3.60 -22.43
CA ASN A 225 12.65 3.25 -21.38
C ASN A 225 12.09 3.67 -20.03
N VAL A 226 12.32 2.88 -19.00
CA VAL A 226 11.94 3.23 -17.62
C VAL A 226 12.78 4.43 -17.18
N VAL A 227 12.09 5.45 -16.65
CA VAL A 227 12.71 6.66 -16.09
C VAL A 227 12.27 6.90 -14.65
N ALA A 228 13.06 7.70 -13.93
CA ALA A 228 12.73 8.07 -12.56
C ALA A 228 11.40 8.84 -12.47
N GLN A 229 10.57 8.52 -11.49
CA GLN A 229 9.37 9.28 -11.18
C GLN A 229 9.75 10.52 -10.37
N LEU A 230 9.56 11.68 -10.98
CA LEU A 230 9.86 13.00 -10.38
C LEU A 230 8.60 13.87 -10.25
N SER A 231 7.42 13.30 -10.52
CA SER A 231 6.15 14.03 -10.62
C SER A 231 5.44 14.26 -9.27
N ILE A 232 5.99 13.76 -8.16
CA ILE A 232 5.39 13.97 -6.84
C ILE A 232 5.54 15.44 -6.43
N ASP A 233 4.41 16.12 -6.21
CA ASP A 233 4.34 17.52 -5.79
C ASP A 233 4.52 17.63 -4.27
N ILE A 234 5.77 17.84 -3.85
CA ILE A 234 6.12 18.02 -2.43
C ILE A 234 5.55 19.30 -1.83
N PRO A 235 5.60 20.48 -2.51
CA PRO A 235 4.91 21.69 -2.06
C PRO A 235 3.43 21.49 -1.76
N GLN A 236 2.68 20.85 -2.67
CA GLN A 236 1.26 20.55 -2.49
C GLN A 236 1.04 19.60 -1.30
N THR A 237 1.85 18.54 -1.17
CA THR A 237 1.78 17.61 -0.04
C THR A 237 1.99 18.34 1.31
N ARG A 238 2.96 19.26 1.38
CA ARG A 238 3.17 20.11 2.58
C ARG A 238 2.01 21.07 2.86
N ALA A 239 1.43 21.67 1.81
CA ALA A 239 0.29 22.57 1.95
C ALA A 239 -0.93 21.85 2.53
N ILE A 240 -1.21 20.62 2.08
CA ILE A 240 -2.29 19.78 2.62
C ILE A 240 -2.01 19.43 4.09
N ALA A 241 -0.81 18.94 4.41
CA ALA A 241 -0.46 18.60 5.79
C ALA A 241 -0.58 19.82 6.73
N GLN A 242 -0.17 21.00 6.25
CA GLN A 242 -0.31 22.23 7.03
C GLN A 242 -1.79 22.61 7.22
N ALA A 243 -2.61 22.54 6.17
CA ALA A 243 -4.04 22.82 6.25
C ALA A 243 -4.77 21.88 7.23
N LEU A 244 -4.42 20.59 7.25
CA LEU A 244 -4.96 19.63 8.21
C LEU A 244 -4.59 20.04 9.66
N ARG A 245 -3.34 20.39 9.92
CA ARG A 245 -2.90 20.87 11.25
C ARG A 245 -3.59 22.16 11.69
N ASP A 246 -3.70 23.14 10.80
CA ASP A 246 -4.34 24.44 11.09
C ASP A 246 -5.83 24.27 11.43
N ASN A 247 -6.45 23.19 10.94
CA ASN A 247 -7.83 22.81 11.25
C ASN A 247 -7.94 21.78 12.39
N HIS A 248 -6.87 21.50 13.13
CA HIS A 248 -6.81 20.57 14.26
C HIS A 248 -7.27 19.13 13.88
N LEU A 249 -7.00 18.71 12.66
CA LEU A 249 -7.31 17.36 12.16
C LEU A 249 -6.09 16.46 12.33
N ALA A 250 -6.18 15.50 13.24
CA ALA A 250 -5.08 14.59 13.61
C ALA A 250 -4.98 13.42 12.62
N VAL A 251 -4.59 13.69 11.39
CA VAL A 251 -4.41 12.71 10.32
C VAL A 251 -3.10 12.98 9.59
N GLY A 252 -2.33 11.91 9.30
CA GLY A 252 -1.11 12.01 8.49
C GLY A 252 -1.36 11.63 7.03
N ILE A 253 -0.37 11.81 6.17
CA ILE A 253 -0.49 11.52 4.73
C ILE A 253 0.13 10.16 4.40
N ALA A 254 -0.55 9.35 3.57
CA ALA A 254 0.02 8.21 2.88
C ALA A 254 0.56 8.65 1.51
N GLN A 255 1.78 8.21 1.19
CA GLN A 255 2.38 8.38 -0.14
C GLN A 255 2.30 7.08 -0.91
N HIS A 256 1.53 7.08 -1.99
CA HIS A 256 1.47 6.00 -2.97
C HIS A 256 2.43 6.24 -4.14
N GLY A 257 2.62 5.23 -5.00
CA GLY A 257 3.42 5.36 -6.22
C GLY A 257 4.92 5.59 -5.98
N ILE A 258 5.50 4.99 -4.95
CA ILE A 258 6.92 5.20 -4.59
C ILE A 258 7.89 4.40 -5.47
N THR A 259 7.46 3.30 -6.11
CA THR A 259 8.34 2.34 -6.81
C THR A 259 9.39 3.00 -7.71
N GLY A 260 8.99 3.94 -8.54
CA GLY A 260 9.87 4.64 -9.49
C GLY A 260 10.63 5.84 -8.91
N THR A 261 10.42 6.19 -7.63
CA THR A 261 11.08 7.36 -7.03
C THR A 261 12.47 6.99 -6.52
N PRO A 262 13.53 7.71 -6.92
CA PRO A 262 14.88 7.50 -6.40
C PRO A 262 14.94 7.63 -4.87
N ARG A 263 15.67 6.72 -4.19
CA ARG A 263 15.73 6.66 -2.72
C ARG A 263 16.40 7.88 -2.11
N GLU A 264 17.38 8.46 -2.80
CA GLU A 264 18.02 9.71 -2.40
C GLU A 264 17.02 10.89 -2.38
N LEU A 265 16.07 10.95 -3.34
CA LEU A 265 15.04 11.98 -3.37
C LEU A 265 14.03 11.79 -2.23
N ILE A 266 13.65 10.54 -1.94
CA ILE A 266 12.82 10.22 -0.77
C ILE A 266 13.53 10.68 0.51
N ASN A 267 14.81 10.35 0.65
CA ASN A 267 15.60 10.72 1.83
C ASN A 267 15.71 12.24 2.01
N LEU A 268 15.94 12.97 0.95
CA LEU A 268 16.23 14.42 0.99
C LEU A 268 14.98 15.29 0.98
N HIS A 269 13.91 14.88 0.27
CA HIS A 269 12.82 15.82 -0.06
C HIS A 269 11.46 15.43 0.53
N PHE A 270 11.21 14.14 0.82
CA PHE A 270 9.92 13.77 1.40
C PHE A 270 9.72 14.42 2.77
N PRO A 271 8.57 15.08 3.00
CA PRO A 271 8.26 15.72 4.25
C PRO A 271 7.89 14.69 5.33
N LYS A 272 8.93 14.08 5.92
CA LYS A 272 8.78 13.07 6.97
C LYS A 272 8.08 13.64 8.18
N GLY A 273 7.03 12.94 8.63
CA GLY A 273 6.13 13.40 9.69
C GLY A 273 4.86 14.08 9.15
N ASP A 274 4.87 14.69 7.95
CA ASP A 274 3.68 14.99 7.16
C ASP A 274 3.24 13.72 6.42
N ILE A 275 4.15 13.13 5.63
CA ILE A 275 4.00 11.76 5.15
C ILE A 275 4.42 10.83 6.30
N ILE A 276 3.49 9.98 6.75
CA ILE A 276 3.70 9.03 7.85
C ILE A 276 3.71 7.57 7.41
N LYS A 277 3.16 7.26 6.23
CA LYS A 277 3.12 5.92 5.60
C LYS A 277 3.55 6.04 4.15
N GLY A 278 4.36 5.10 3.66
CA GLY A 278 4.84 5.08 2.28
C GLY A 278 4.67 3.71 1.65
N ASN A 279 3.83 3.63 0.59
CA ASN A 279 3.46 2.38 -0.07
C ASN A 279 4.46 2.01 -1.16
N VAL A 280 5.10 0.85 -1.02
CA VAL A 280 6.07 0.29 -1.96
C VAL A 280 5.49 -1.00 -2.53
N GLY A 281 5.04 -0.96 -3.78
CA GLY A 281 4.29 -2.07 -4.40
C GLY A 281 5.08 -2.81 -5.49
N THR A 282 5.00 -2.35 -6.72
CA THR A 282 5.60 -3.01 -7.91
C THR A 282 7.07 -3.35 -7.71
N PHE A 283 7.80 -2.56 -6.94
CA PHE A 283 9.21 -2.78 -6.62
C PHE A 283 9.50 -4.19 -6.07
N TRP A 284 8.66 -4.69 -5.15
CA TRP A 284 8.87 -6.02 -4.56
C TRP A 284 8.62 -7.14 -5.56
N GLN A 285 7.71 -6.95 -6.50
CA GLN A 285 7.49 -7.87 -7.62
C GLN A 285 8.72 -7.87 -8.55
N ASP A 286 9.28 -6.70 -8.85
CA ASP A 286 10.45 -6.57 -9.70
C ASP A 286 11.67 -7.28 -9.09
N VAL A 287 11.86 -7.17 -7.76
CA VAL A 287 12.89 -7.93 -7.02
C VAL A 287 12.80 -9.43 -7.32
N VAL A 288 11.59 -10.00 -7.32
CA VAL A 288 11.40 -11.43 -7.62
C VAL A 288 11.68 -11.74 -9.08
N PHE A 289 11.15 -10.96 -10.00
CA PHE A 289 11.32 -11.22 -11.43
C PHE A 289 12.76 -10.99 -11.91
N ASP A 290 13.50 -10.06 -11.31
CA ASP A 290 14.93 -9.91 -11.56
C ASP A 290 15.72 -11.15 -11.14
N ILE A 291 15.39 -11.77 -10.01
CA ILE A 291 16.01 -13.03 -9.59
C ILE A 291 15.61 -14.15 -10.54
N PHE A 292 14.33 -14.24 -10.96
CA PHE A 292 13.89 -15.28 -11.92
C PHE A 292 14.62 -15.19 -13.26
N ARG A 293 14.97 -14.01 -13.74
CA ARG A 293 15.75 -13.86 -14.98
C ARG A 293 17.09 -14.63 -14.93
N VAL A 294 17.66 -14.75 -13.74
CA VAL A 294 18.97 -15.39 -13.54
C VAL A 294 18.87 -16.83 -13.07
N TYR A 295 17.99 -17.07 -12.09
CA TYR A 295 17.88 -18.38 -11.41
C TYR A 295 16.86 -19.30 -12.08
N GLU A 296 15.78 -18.73 -12.64
CA GLU A 296 14.65 -19.47 -13.23
C GLU A 296 14.33 -18.94 -14.64
N PRO A 297 15.28 -18.88 -15.58
CA PRO A 297 15.08 -18.24 -16.88
C PRO A 297 13.92 -18.88 -17.69
N GLY A 298 13.69 -20.18 -17.53
CA GLY A 298 12.56 -20.88 -18.18
C GLY A 298 11.19 -20.43 -17.65
N LEU A 299 11.05 -20.29 -16.33
CA LEU A 299 9.81 -19.77 -15.72
C LEU A 299 9.61 -18.30 -16.11
N TYR A 300 10.67 -17.48 -16.05
CA TYR A 300 10.59 -16.07 -16.45
C TYR A 300 10.14 -15.94 -17.91
N GLN A 301 10.69 -16.73 -18.82
CA GLN A 301 10.28 -16.74 -20.24
C GLN A 301 8.82 -17.13 -20.40
N SER A 302 8.34 -18.16 -19.69
CA SER A 302 6.93 -18.59 -19.72
C SER A 302 5.99 -17.48 -19.24
N ILE A 303 6.36 -16.78 -18.18
CA ILE A 303 5.61 -15.60 -17.66
C ILE A 303 5.58 -14.47 -18.71
N GLN A 304 6.71 -14.23 -19.37
CA GLN A 304 6.81 -13.21 -20.41
C GLN A 304 5.95 -13.53 -21.62
N ASP A 305 6.07 -14.74 -22.13
CA ASP A 305 5.32 -15.20 -23.31
C ASP A 305 3.81 -15.14 -23.05
N TRP A 306 3.33 -15.68 -21.91
CA TRP A 306 1.93 -15.61 -21.52
C TRP A 306 1.43 -14.17 -21.41
N THR A 307 2.22 -13.30 -20.80
CA THR A 307 1.85 -11.89 -20.63
C THR A 307 1.73 -11.19 -21.98
N LEU A 308 2.72 -11.37 -22.86
CA LEU A 308 2.73 -10.72 -24.16
C LEU A 308 1.64 -11.29 -25.10
N GLU A 309 1.44 -12.60 -25.11
CA GLU A 309 0.35 -13.23 -25.89
C GLU A 309 -1.02 -12.64 -25.52
N LYS A 310 -1.28 -12.53 -24.22
CA LYS A 310 -2.58 -12.09 -23.72
C LYS A 310 -2.81 -10.58 -23.86
N TYR A 311 -1.78 -9.76 -23.61
CA TYR A 311 -1.95 -8.32 -23.46
C TYR A 311 -1.47 -7.48 -24.66
N ARG A 312 -0.66 -8.03 -25.58
CA ARG A 312 -0.25 -7.32 -26.82
C ARG A 312 -1.45 -6.90 -27.68
N PRO A 313 -2.46 -7.74 -27.92
CA PRO A 313 -3.65 -7.32 -28.68
C PRO A 313 -4.43 -6.18 -28.03
N LEU A 314 -4.37 -6.05 -26.70
CA LEU A 314 -5.08 -5.03 -25.93
C LEU A 314 -4.29 -3.71 -25.77
N ASN A 315 -3.04 -3.67 -26.25
CA ASN A 315 -2.14 -2.53 -26.09
C ASN A 315 -1.48 -2.15 -27.44
N PRO A 316 -2.24 -1.83 -28.49
CA PRO A 316 -1.68 -1.48 -29.79
C PRO A 316 -0.76 -0.27 -29.66
N GLY A 317 0.42 -0.34 -30.28
CA GLY A 317 1.40 0.75 -30.31
C GLY A 317 2.36 0.83 -29.11
N LYS A 318 2.14 0.03 -28.06
CA LYS A 318 3.12 -0.10 -26.98
C LYS A 318 4.21 -1.12 -27.32
N LYS A 319 5.42 -0.89 -26.80
CA LYS A 319 6.52 -1.85 -26.89
C LYS A 319 6.33 -3.03 -25.95
N ASP A 320 6.93 -4.18 -26.27
CA ASP A 320 6.79 -5.41 -25.47
C ASP A 320 7.22 -5.24 -24.00
N ASN A 321 8.29 -4.49 -23.73
CA ASN A 321 8.69 -4.19 -22.36
C ASN A 321 7.61 -3.41 -21.60
N GLN A 322 6.99 -2.40 -22.21
CA GLN A 322 5.90 -1.62 -21.59
C GLN A 322 4.65 -2.46 -21.36
N ILE A 323 4.36 -3.40 -22.30
CA ILE A 323 3.23 -4.34 -22.16
C ILE A 323 3.53 -5.31 -21.02
N PHE A 324 4.73 -5.86 -20.97
CA PHE A 324 5.14 -6.78 -19.93
C PHE A 324 5.11 -6.12 -18.55
N ASP A 325 5.82 -5.04 -18.35
CA ASP A 325 5.92 -4.34 -17.06
C ASP A 325 4.53 -3.91 -16.53
N GLY A 326 3.64 -3.47 -17.42
CA GLY A 326 2.28 -3.06 -17.05
C GLY A 326 1.36 -4.22 -16.68
N ASN A 327 1.63 -5.45 -17.16
CA ASN A 327 0.68 -6.57 -17.08
C ASN A 327 1.24 -7.85 -16.46
N CYS A 328 2.55 -8.01 -16.28
CA CYS A 328 3.17 -9.22 -15.73
C CYS A 328 2.66 -9.61 -14.34
N LYS A 329 2.15 -8.64 -13.56
CA LYS A 329 1.46 -8.89 -12.29
C LYS A 329 0.27 -9.86 -12.43
N MET A 330 -0.39 -9.86 -13.58
CA MET A 330 -1.53 -10.75 -13.85
C MET A 330 -1.11 -12.22 -14.04
N ALA A 331 0.15 -12.47 -14.36
CA ALA A 331 0.71 -13.82 -14.46
C ALA A 331 0.97 -14.47 -13.10
N ILE A 332 1.02 -13.70 -12.01
CA ILE A 332 1.33 -14.26 -10.68
C ILE A 332 0.32 -15.36 -10.27
N LYS A 333 -0.96 -15.14 -10.53
CA LYS A 333 -2.00 -16.14 -10.24
C LYS A 333 -1.92 -17.34 -11.19
N GLU A 334 -1.64 -17.10 -12.45
CA GLU A 334 -1.52 -18.16 -13.48
C GLU A 334 -0.37 -19.10 -13.15
N PHE A 335 0.78 -18.57 -12.80
CA PHE A 335 1.99 -19.31 -12.45
C PHE A 335 2.18 -19.47 -10.93
N PHE A 336 1.09 -19.42 -10.16
CA PHE A 336 1.17 -19.45 -8.70
C PHE A 336 1.94 -20.67 -8.17
N LYS A 337 1.65 -21.85 -8.70
CA LYS A 337 2.31 -23.07 -8.24
C LYS A 337 3.80 -23.07 -8.57
N GLU A 338 4.15 -22.68 -9.78
CA GLU A 338 5.52 -22.63 -10.29
C GLU A 338 6.35 -21.60 -9.51
N ILE A 339 5.78 -20.41 -9.27
CA ILE A 339 6.42 -19.32 -8.50
C ILE A 339 6.75 -19.78 -7.08
N TYR A 340 5.85 -20.52 -6.43
CA TYR A 340 6.07 -20.98 -5.05
C TYR A 340 6.77 -22.35 -4.96
N ALA A 341 7.02 -23.03 -6.10
CA ALA A 341 7.76 -24.30 -6.17
C ALA A 341 9.23 -24.14 -6.61
N VAL A 342 9.72 -22.90 -6.77
CA VAL A 342 11.12 -22.66 -7.14
C VAL A 342 12.07 -23.23 -6.09
N PRO A 343 13.30 -23.62 -6.46
CA PRO A 343 14.30 -24.17 -5.54
C PRO A 343 14.60 -23.22 -4.36
N GLU A 344 15.03 -23.79 -3.24
CA GLU A 344 15.36 -23.02 -2.05
C GLU A 344 16.51 -22.00 -2.30
N GLU A 345 17.44 -22.32 -3.18
CA GLU A 345 18.50 -21.39 -3.61
C GLU A 345 17.91 -20.11 -4.21
N THR A 346 16.92 -20.23 -5.09
CA THR A 346 16.19 -19.09 -5.68
C THR A 346 15.44 -18.30 -4.60
N ASN A 347 14.75 -19.00 -3.68
CA ASN A 347 14.08 -18.36 -2.55
C ASN A 347 15.05 -17.59 -1.65
N GLN A 348 16.25 -18.13 -1.40
CA GLN A 348 17.30 -17.45 -0.63
C GLN A 348 17.81 -16.20 -1.35
N ALA A 349 18.00 -16.23 -2.66
CA ALA A 349 18.38 -15.07 -3.45
C ALA A 349 17.32 -13.97 -3.40
N ILE A 350 16.02 -14.32 -3.50
CA ILE A 350 14.91 -13.37 -3.38
C ILE A 350 14.91 -12.72 -2.00
N ARG A 351 15.00 -13.52 -0.92
CA ARG A 351 15.03 -13.02 0.47
C ARG A 351 16.24 -12.12 0.72
N ALA A 352 17.42 -12.49 0.21
CA ALA A 352 18.64 -11.70 0.35
C ALA A 352 18.53 -10.34 -0.37
N ARG A 353 17.98 -10.33 -1.59
CA ARG A 353 17.75 -9.08 -2.33
C ARG A 353 16.70 -8.21 -1.64
N ALA A 354 15.58 -8.79 -1.20
CA ALA A 354 14.55 -8.06 -0.47
C ALA A 354 15.09 -7.46 0.84
N TYR A 355 15.95 -8.18 1.56
CA TYR A 355 16.64 -7.68 2.75
C TYR A 355 17.48 -6.43 2.43
N ALA A 356 18.37 -6.53 1.44
CA ALA A 356 19.27 -5.43 1.08
C ALA A 356 18.50 -4.17 0.65
N GLU A 357 17.46 -4.33 -0.17
CA GLU A 357 16.63 -3.20 -0.62
C GLU A 357 15.81 -2.59 0.53
N SER A 358 15.34 -3.41 1.47
CA SER A 358 14.62 -2.92 2.65
C SER A 358 15.48 -2.04 3.54
N LEU A 359 16.78 -2.35 3.71
CA LEU A 359 17.71 -1.49 4.45
C LEU A 359 17.77 -0.08 3.84
N VAL A 360 17.80 0.00 2.49
CA VAL A 360 17.83 1.28 1.77
C VAL A 360 16.53 2.06 1.96
N PHE A 361 15.36 1.39 1.85
CA PHE A 361 14.07 2.04 2.10
C PHE A 361 13.92 2.52 3.55
N PHE A 362 14.24 1.68 4.54
CA PHE A 362 14.17 2.09 5.95
C PHE A 362 15.08 3.28 6.26
N ARG A 363 16.26 3.34 5.62
CA ARG A 363 17.14 4.50 5.74
C ARG A 363 16.55 5.73 5.08
N ALA A 364 16.03 5.62 3.86
CA ALA A 364 15.41 6.72 3.11
C ALA A 364 14.18 7.29 3.84
N PHE A 365 13.39 6.44 4.49
CA PHE A 365 12.22 6.81 5.29
C PHE A 365 12.56 7.31 6.70
N SER A 366 13.82 7.23 7.12
CA SER A 366 14.27 7.56 8.49
C SER A 366 13.54 6.72 9.55
N SER A 367 13.29 5.43 9.26
CA SER A 367 12.49 4.53 10.14
C SER A 367 13.34 3.66 11.07
N TYR A 368 14.66 3.78 11.07
CA TYR A 368 15.54 3.06 12.03
C TYR A 368 15.19 3.42 13.47
N GLY A 369 15.07 2.42 14.33
CA GLY A 369 14.75 2.57 15.75
C GLY A 369 13.26 2.79 16.06
N THR A 370 12.38 2.79 15.05
CA THR A 370 10.94 3.04 15.24
C THR A 370 10.24 1.90 15.98
N ALA A 371 10.68 0.65 15.82
CA ALA A 371 10.06 -0.48 16.49
C ALA A 371 10.24 -0.41 18.02
N SER A 372 11.40 0.01 18.51
CA SER A 372 11.62 0.24 19.95
C SER A 372 10.74 1.37 20.50
N LEU A 373 10.54 2.45 19.76
CA LEU A 373 9.64 3.52 20.16
C LEU A 373 8.20 3.01 20.33
N ILE A 374 7.73 2.20 19.38
CA ILE A 374 6.38 1.62 19.42
C ILE A 374 6.26 0.62 20.56
N ARG A 375 7.25 -0.29 20.77
CA ARG A 375 7.24 -1.23 21.92
C ARG A 375 7.13 -0.50 23.25
N ASN A 376 7.78 0.64 23.40
CA ASN A 376 7.72 1.43 24.62
C ASN A 376 6.34 2.11 24.79
N SER A 377 5.73 2.60 23.71
CA SER A 377 4.40 3.25 23.78
C SER A 377 3.25 2.27 24.06
N ILE A 378 3.38 0.99 23.71
CA ILE A 378 2.34 -0.02 23.96
C ILE A 378 2.42 -0.56 25.41
N LYS A 379 3.58 -0.44 26.07
CA LYS A 379 3.79 -0.91 27.46
C LYS A 379 3.31 0.09 28.52
N THR A 380 3.08 1.33 28.11
CA THR A 380 2.55 2.41 28.97
C THR A 380 1.04 2.52 28.86
#